data_7efc4837cfd300cbaf6d01eb2ae5cd27
#
_entry.id   7efc4837cfd300cbaf6d01eb2ae5cd27
#
_cell.length_a   1.000
_cell.length_b   1.000
_cell.length_c   1.000
_cell.angle_alpha   90.00
_cell.angle_beta   90.00
_cell.angle_gamma   90.00
#
_symmetry.space_group_name_H-M   'P 1'
#
loop_
_entity.id
_entity.type
_entity.pdbx_description
1 polymer ?
#
loop_
_entity_poly.entity_id
_entity_poly.type
_entity_poly.pdbx_seq_one_letter_code
_entity_poly.pdbx_strand_id
1 'polypeptide(L)'
;MAYLGHSPTTGDNENFRLLDDISTHTLTFDGSSASIVSTGNDTITKSGHRFVQGQRVTYTHGGGGNIGGLTNGSVYYIIDDGKNTIKLATSASNAASLTAINITSVGSGTAHTLTVAFDGVNTKFTASFNSGTKASIKRAAQLSISINGVMQQPYDSATPTNGYGHDSDSTIVFSTA
;
A
#
# COMPACT_ATOMS: atom_id res chain seq x y z
N MET A 1 -32.49 -28.13 17.86
CA MET A 1 -32.10 -26.84 18.47
C MET A 1 -32.48 -25.74 17.47
N ALA A 2 -33.34 -24.80 17.92
CA ALA A 2 -33.69 -23.67 17.05
C ALA A 2 -32.48 -22.73 16.94
N TYR A 3 -32.08 -22.37 15.72
CA TYR A 3 -31.08 -21.34 15.45
C TYR A 3 -31.68 -20.00 15.90
N LEU A 4 -31.11 -19.39 16.93
CA LEU A 4 -31.53 -18.10 17.48
C LEU A 4 -30.82 -16.91 16.84
N GLY A 5 -30.26 -17.05 15.64
CA GLY A 5 -29.70 -15.95 14.87
C GLY A 5 -30.80 -15.26 14.07
N HIS A 6 -30.81 -13.93 14.04
CA HIS A 6 -31.58 -13.20 13.04
C HIS A 6 -31.17 -13.68 11.64
N SER A 7 -32.14 -14.09 10.82
CA SER A 7 -31.87 -14.22 9.40
C SER A 7 -31.37 -12.86 8.89
N PRO A 8 -30.24 -12.80 8.17
CA PRO A 8 -29.83 -11.55 7.55
C PRO A 8 -31.00 -11.03 6.70
N THR A 9 -31.44 -9.83 6.97
CA THR A 9 -32.39 -9.17 6.06
C THR A 9 -31.72 -8.94 4.73
N THR A 10 -32.49 -8.96 3.65
CA THR A 10 -31.96 -8.81 2.27
C THR A 10 -31.12 -7.53 2.05
N GLY A 11 -31.16 -6.56 2.98
CA GLY A 11 -30.32 -5.39 2.97
C GLY A 11 -28.92 -5.58 3.56
N ASP A 12 -28.67 -6.65 4.31
CA ASP A 12 -27.37 -6.85 4.98
C ASP A 12 -26.33 -7.48 4.05
N ASN A 13 -26.75 -8.11 2.96
CA ASN A 13 -25.84 -8.68 1.97
C ASN A 13 -25.06 -7.64 1.15
N GLU A 14 -25.50 -6.40 1.13
CA GLU A 14 -24.79 -5.31 0.44
C GLU A 14 -23.52 -4.85 1.21
N ASN A 15 -23.38 -5.26 2.45
CA ASN A 15 -22.24 -4.86 3.28
C ASN A 15 -21.04 -5.81 3.19
N PHE A 16 -21.20 -6.99 2.60
CA PHE A 16 -20.07 -7.89 2.31
C PHE A 16 -19.52 -7.56 0.93
N ARG A 17 -18.53 -6.70 0.88
CA ARG A 17 -17.76 -6.45 -0.33
C ARG A 17 -16.50 -7.27 -0.30
N LEU A 18 -16.28 -8.03 -1.37
CA LEU A 18 -14.98 -8.63 -1.61
C LEU A 18 -13.97 -7.50 -1.82
N LEU A 19 -13.00 -7.40 -0.94
CA LEU A 19 -11.82 -6.59 -1.21
C LEU A 19 -11.02 -7.27 -2.30
N ASP A 20 -10.47 -6.47 -3.20
CA ASP A 20 -9.59 -6.97 -4.24
C ASP A 20 -8.40 -7.71 -3.62
N ASP A 21 -7.82 -8.58 -4.42
CA ASP A 21 -6.62 -9.30 -4.05
C ASP A 21 -5.56 -8.32 -3.52
N ILE A 22 -5.25 -8.44 -2.21
CA ILE A 22 -4.19 -7.67 -1.56
C ILE A 22 -2.79 -8.20 -1.91
N SER A 23 -2.67 -9.06 -2.94
CA SER A 23 -1.45 -9.76 -3.28
C SER A 23 -0.32 -8.80 -3.69
N THR A 24 -0.15 -8.52 -4.91
CA THR A 24 0.90 -7.63 -5.39
C THR A 24 0.27 -6.39 -6.02
N HIS A 25 0.73 -5.22 -5.62
CA HIS A 25 0.36 -3.99 -6.30
C HIS A 25 1.59 -3.39 -6.98
N THR A 26 1.53 -3.28 -8.31
CA THR A 26 2.57 -2.63 -9.11
C THR A 26 2.02 -1.35 -9.72
N LEU A 27 2.62 -0.22 -9.38
CA LEU A 27 2.39 1.05 -10.01
C LEU A 27 3.41 1.25 -11.12
N THR A 28 2.96 1.44 -12.37
CA THR A 28 3.84 1.79 -13.48
C THR A 28 3.69 3.28 -13.83
N PHE A 29 4.81 3.94 -14.09
CA PHE A 29 4.84 5.37 -14.41
C PHE A 29 6.00 5.73 -15.35
N ASP A 30 5.88 6.88 -16.00
CA ASP A 30 6.93 7.44 -16.85
C ASP A 30 7.97 8.17 -15.98
N GLY A 31 9.12 7.54 -15.77
CA GLY A 31 10.21 8.10 -14.98
C GLY A 31 11.02 9.17 -15.71
N SER A 32 10.83 9.35 -17.03
CA SER A 32 11.48 10.40 -17.82
C SER A 32 10.73 11.73 -17.84
N SER A 33 9.49 11.73 -17.38
CA SER A 33 8.61 12.88 -17.43
C SER A 33 8.75 13.78 -16.19
N ALA A 34 9.17 15.03 -16.39
CA ALA A 34 9.25 16.05 -15.34
C ALA A 34 7.87 16.46 -14.79
N SER A 35 6.77 16.13 -15.46
CA SER A 35 5.42 16.33 -14.93
C SER A 35 5.00 15.21 -13.96
N ILE A 36 5.70 14.09 -13.98
CA ILE A 36 5.46 12.95 -13.08
C ILE A 36 6.51 12.91 -11.96
N VAL A 37 7.78 13.10 -12.31
CA VAL A 37 8.90 13.09 -11.36
C VAL A 37 9.37 14.52 -11.11
N SER A 38 9.09 15.05 -9.94
CA SER A 38 9.49 16.41 -9.54
C SER A 38 10.77 16.38 -8.71
N THR A 39 11.82 17.01 -9.23
CA THR A 39 13.08 17.19 -8.50
C THR A 39 13.03 18.33 -7.49
N GLY A 40 12.11 19.28 -7.64
CA GLY A 40 11.97 20.41 -6.70
C GLY A 40 11.15 20.06 -5.45
N ASN A 41 10.29 19.05 -5.54
CA ASN A 41 9.42 18.63 -4.44
C ASN A 41 9.72 17.21 -3.96
N ASP A 42 10.63 16.49 -4.59
CA ASP A 42 10.95 15.08 -4.32
C ASP A 42 9.74 14.15 -4.44
N THR A 43 8.87 14.40 -5.43
CA THR A 43 7.61 13.68 -5.59
C THR A 43 7.52 12.89 -6.87
N ILE A 44 6.74 11.80 -6.82
CA ILE A 44 6.24 11.07 -7.98
C ILE A 44 4.73 11.26 -8.01
N THR A 45 4.22 11.81 -9.11
CA THR A 45 2.78 12.09 -9.31
C THR A 45 2.12 10.96 -10.07
N LYS A 46 1.16 10.30 -9.45
CA LYS A 46 0.35 9.26 -10.10
C LYS A 46 -1.03 9.17 -9.49
N SER A 47 -2.04 9.49 -10.27
CA SER A 47 -3.43 9.38 -9.83
C SER A 47 -3.79 7.95 -9.46
N GLY A 48 -4.46 7.78 -8.33
CA GLY A 48 -4.94 6.48 -7.86
C GLY A 48 -3.83 5.49 -7.50
N HIS A 49 -2.71 5.95 -6.99
CA HIS A 49 -1.54 5.11 -6.66
C HIS A 49 -1.79 4.04 -5.61
N ARG A 50 -2.85 4.13 -4.82
CA ARG A 50 -3.28 3.17 -3.78
C ARG A 50 -2.28 2.89 -2.66
N PHE A 51 -1.06 3.42 -2.70
CA PHE A 51 -0.10 3.25 -1.62
C PHE A 51 -0.56 3.94 -0.33
N VAL A 52 -0.05 3.46 0.79
CA VAL A 52 -0.29 4.00 2.12
C VAL A 52 1.02 4.37 2.81
N GLN A 53 0.94 5.24 3.81
CA GLN A 53 2.08 5.72 4.57
C GLN A 53 2.91 4.57 5.16
N GLY A 54 4.22 4.61 4.94
CA GLY A 54 5.17 3.63 5.45
C GLY A 54 5.15 2.27 4.74
N GLN A 55 4.40 2.12 3.65
CA GLN A 55 4.36 0.89 2.86
C GLN A 55 5.70 0.64 2.17
N ARG A 56 6.18 -0.59 2.26
CA ARG A 56 7.45 -1.02 1.66
C ARG A 56 7.23 -1.35 0.17
N VAL A 57 8.06 -0.79 -0.70
CA VAL A 57 8.00 -1.00 -2.15
C VAL A 57 9.39 -1.28 -2.72
N THR A 58 9.44 -2.02 -3.84
CA THR A 58 10.65 -2.18 -4.64
C THR A 58 10.54 -1.29 -5.88
N TYR A 59 11.56 -0.47 -6.12
CA TYR A 59 11.67 0.36 -7.31
C TYR A 59 12.39 -0.38 -8.42
N THR A 60 11.89 -0.29 -9.68
CA THR A 60 12.64 -0.67 -10.87
C THR A 60 12.52 0.39 -11.96
N HIS A 61 13.57 0.54 -12.79
CA HIS A 61 13.57 1.48 -13.91
C HIS A 61 13.04 0.87 -15.22
N GLY A 62 12.59 -0.41 -15.20
CA GLY A 62 11.93 -1.04 -16.34
C GLY A 62 12.76 -1.08 -17.65
N GLY A 63 14.09 -1.19 -17.55
CA GLY A 63 15.01 -1.20 -18.69
C GLY A 63 15.53 0.19 -19.10
N GLY A 64 15.08 1.26 -18.44
CA GLY A 64 15.59 2.63 -18.66
C GLY A 64 16.79 2.98 -17.76
N GLY A 65 16.93 4.26 -17.43
CA GLY A 65 17.91 4.78 -16.48
C GLY A 65 17.24 5.18 -15.17
N ASN A 66 17.95 5.08 -14.06
CA ASN A 66 17.44 5.44 -12.75
C ASN A 66 16.97 6.89 -12.66
N ILE A 67 15.94 7.12 -11.88
CA ILE A 67 15.66 8.46 -11.32
C ILE A 67 16.80 8.78 -10.35
N GLY A 68 17.34 10.00 -10.44
CA GLY A 68 18.44 10.43 -9.57
C GLY A 68 18.04 10.39 -8.10
N GLY A 69 18.86 9.75 -7.27
CA GLY A 69 18.57 9.43 -5.88
C GLY A 69 17.98 8.03 -5.65
N LEU A 70 17.52 7.32 -6.72
CA LEU A 70 17.00 5.96 -6.62
C LEU A 70 17.94 4.96 -7.27
N THR A 71 17.90 3.72 -6.81
CA THR A 71 18.68 2.59 -7.33
C THR A 71 17.75 1.47 -7.77
N ASN A 72 17.96 0.94 -8.98
CA ASN A 72 17.18 -0.15 -9.53
C ASN A 72 17.23 -1.40 -8.62
N GLY A 73 16.09 -2.02 -8.39
CA GLY A 73 15.93 -3.19 -7.53
C GLY A 73 15.97 -2.89 -6.02
N SER A 74 16.19 -1.63 -5.63
CA SER A 74 16.24 -1.26 -4.22
C SER A 74 14.86 -1.07 -3.61
N VAL A 75 14.83 -1.28 -2.28
CA VAL A 75 13.63 -1.13 -1.45
C VAL A 75 13.56 0.28 -0.91
N TYR A 76 12.35 0.83 -0.95
CA TYR A 76 11.99 2.14 -0.41
C TYR A 76 10.70 2.06 0.39
N TYR A 77 10.38 3.13 1.11
CA TYR A 77 9.18 3.25 1.92
C TYR A 77 8.37 4.47 1.47
N ILE A 78 7.08 4.30 1.34
CA ILE A 78 6.17 5.33 0.86
C ILE A 78 5.97 6.41 1.93
N ILE A 79 6.10 7.66 1.52
CA ILE A 79 5.52 8.82 2.19
C ILE A 79 4.31 9.22 1.35
N ASP A 80 3.11 9.07 1.92
CA ASP A 80 1.84 9.44 1.26
C ASP A 80 1.68 10.96 1.33
N ASP A 81 1.97 11.65 0.24
CA ASP A 81 1.96 13.12 0.12
C ASP A 81 0.66 13.63 -0.50
N GLY A 82 -0.41 12.86 -0.37
CA GLY A 82 -1.75 13.19 -0.83
C GLY A 82 -2.33 12.23 -1.86
N LYS A 83 -3.49 12.58 -2.39
CA LYS A 83 -4.30 11.67 -3.24
C LYS A 83 -3.57 11.16 -4.50
N ASN A 84 -2.68 11.96 -5.05
CA ASN A 84 -2.06 11.71 -6.36
C ASN A 84 -0.53 11.78 -6.32
N THR A 85 0.07 12.04 -5.19
CA THR A 85 1.51 12.24 -5.03
C THR A 85 2.08 11.41 -3.92
N ILE A 86 3.27 10.85 -4.17
CA ILE A 86 4.04 10.10 -3.19
C ILE A 86 5.48 10.62 -3.17
N LYS A 87 6.13 10.47 -2.00
CA LYS A 87 7.59 10.58 -1.87
C LYS A 87 8.14 9.24 -1.41
N LEU A 88 9.43 9.06 -1.53
CA LEU A 88 10.11 7.83 -1.13
C LEU A 88 11.09 8.12 0.00
N ALA A 89 11.21 7.17 0.92
CA ALA A 89 12.18 7.21 2.01
C ALA A 89 13.06 5.96 2.00
N THR A 90 14.27 6.05 2.55
CA THR A 90 15.23 4.94 2.61
C THR A 90 14.93 3.93 3.71
N SER A 91 14.07 4.28 4.68
CA SER A 91 13.71 3.42 5.81
C SER A 91 12.29 3.70 6.29
N ALA A 92 11.71 2.75 7.03
CA ALA A 92 10.40 2.93 7.68
C ALA A 92 10.42 4.10 8.68
N SER A 93 11.55 4.30 9.40
CA SER A 93 11.71 5.43 10.32
C SER A 93 11.71 6.77 9.59
N ASN A 94 12.42 6.86 8.45
CA ASN A 94 12.43 8.06 7.62
C ASN A 94 11.04 8.34 7.02
N ALA A 95 10.32 7.31 6.61
CA ALA A 95 8.94 7.47 6.16
C ALA A 95 8.04 8.01 7.28
N ALA A 96 8.17 7.48 8.50
CA ALA A 96 7.40 7.95 9.66
C ALA A 96 7.71 9.40 10.03
N SER A 97 8.96 9.84 9.88
CA SER A 97 9.38 11.23 10.11
C SER A 97 9.24 12.14 8.88
N LEU A 98 8.64 11.64 7.79
CA LEU A 98 8.45 12.34 6.51
C LEU A 98 9.76 12.83 5.87
N THR A 99 10.86 12.13 6.13
CA THR A 99 12.18 12.43 5.56
C THR A 99 12.32 11.74 4.20
N ALA A 100 12.08 12.50 3.15
CA ALA A 100 12.13 12.00 1.77
C ALA A 100 13.56 11.89 1.23
N ILE A 101 13.74 11.04 0.21
CA ILE A 101 14.93 11.00 -0.62
C ILE A 101 14.94 12.23 -1.51
N ASN A 102 16.10 12.88 -1.63
CA ASN A 102 16.32 13.95 -2.59
C ASN A 102 16.37 13.38 -4.02
N ILE A 103 15.39 13.72 -4.84
CA ILE A 103 15.35 13.38 -6.27
C ILE A 103 16.15 14.42 -7.04
N THR A 104 17.29 14.03 -7.58
CA THR A 104 18.24 14.95 -8.23
C THR A 104 18.05 15.07 -9.74
N SER A 105 17.41 14.09 -10.37
CA SER A 105 17.09 14.12 -11.83
C SER A 105 15.92 13.19 -12.14
N VAL A 106 15.25 13.44 -13.25
CA VAL A 106 14.37 12.43 -13.87
C VAL A 106 15.21 11.26 -14.37
N GLY A 107 14.58 10.10 -14.54
CA GLY A 107 15.19 8.93 -15.15
C GLY A 107 15.10 8.94 -16.67
N SER A 108 15.22 7.78 -17.27
CA SER A 108 14.87 7.55 -18.67
C SER A 108 14.01 6.29 -18.82
N GLY A 109 13.05 6.35 -19.75
CA GLY A 109 12.10 5.26 -19.98
C GLY A 109 10.76 5.48 -19.28
N THR A 110 9.73 4.85 -19.85
CA THR A 110 8.31 5.04 -19.46
C THR A 110 7.76 3.92 -18.59
N ALA A 111 8.58 2.90 -18.26
CA ALA A 111 8.15 1.68 -17.58
C ALA A 111 8.75 1.54 -16.17
N HIS A 112 8.99 2.65 -15.47
CA HIS A 112 9.39 2.60 -14.07
C HIS A 112 8.29 2.02 -13.21
N THR A 113 8.66 1.22 -12.21
CA THR A 113 7.67 0.60 -11.32
C THR A 113 7.99 0.80 -9.84
N LEU A 114 6.93 0.85 -9.04
CA LEU A 114 6.94 0.65 -7.60
C LEU A 114 6.06 -0.55 -7.29
N THR A 115 6.62 -1.59 -6.72
CA THR A 115 5.91 -2.85 -6.46
C THR A 115 5.84 -3.15 -4.97
N VAL A 116 4.63 -3.42 -4.47
CA VAL A 116 4.37 -4.03 -3.17
C VAL A 116 4.26 -5.53 -3.37
N ALA A 117 4.93 -6.32 -2.55
CA ALA A 117 4.87 -7.78 -2.62
C ALA A 117 4.63 -8.40 -1.23
N PHE A 118 3.96 -9.55 -1.20
CA PHE A 118 3.94 -10.44 -0.04
C PHE A 118 5.25 -11.24 -0.02
N ASP A 119 6.26 -10.71 0.65
CA ASP A 119 7.62 -11.26 0.70
C ASP A 119 8.03 -11.75 2.10
N GLY A 120 7.07 -11.83 3.03
CA GLY A 120 7.31 -12.18 4.43
C GLY A 120 7.93 -11.06 5.28
N VAL A 121 8.29 -9.93 4.67
CA VAL A 121 8.88 -8.77 5.36
C VAL A 121 7.94 -7.57 5.32
N ASN A 122 7.15 -7.43 4.25
CA ASN A 122 6.17 -6.36 4.14
C ASN A 122 4.97 -6.65 5.04
N THR A 123 4.69 -5.74 5.96
CA THR A 123 3.59 -5.87 6.92
C THR A 123 2.41 -4.94 6.64
N LYS A 124 2.59 -3.93 5.77
CA LYS A 124 1.54 -2.93 5.47
C LYS A 124 0.99 -3.10 4.05
N PHE A 125 -0.32 -3.23 3.94
CA PHE A 125 -1.03 -3.38 2.67
C PHE A 125 -2.23 -2.45 2.60
N THR A 126 -2.56 -2.01 1.39
CA THR A 126 -3.76 -1.20 1.15
C THR A 126 -4.96 -2.11 0.94
N ALA A 127 -6.01 -1.88 1.70
CA ALA A 127 -7.32 -2.45 1.38
C ALA A 127 -8.00 -1.61 0.30
N SER A 128 -8.33 -2.22 -0.82
CA SER A 128 -9.02 -1.54 -1.92
C SER A 128 -10.09 -2.45 -2.56
N PHE A 129 -11.07 -1.82 -3.20
CA PHE A 129 -12.04 -2.52 -4.03
C PHE A 129 -11.48 -2.75 -5.43
N ASN A 130 -12.09 -3.66 -6.21
CA ASN A 130 -11.72 -3.96 -7.60
C ASN A 130 -11.70 -2.70 -8.50
N SER A 131 -12.44 -1.67 -8.13
CA SER A 131 -12.40 -0.35 -8.79
C SER A 131 -11.12 0.44 -8.53
N GLY A 132 -10.23 -0.05 -7.67
CA GLY A 132 -9.03 0.67 -7.22
C GLY A 132 -9.30 1.73 -6.17
N THR A 133 -10.53 1.87 -5.69
CA THR A 133 -10.86 2.79 -4.60
C THR A 133 -10.39 2.21 -3.27
N LYS A 134 -9.69 3.00 -2.45
CA LYS A 134 -9.29 2.61 -1.10
C LYS A 134 -10.54 2.33 -0.25
N ALA A 135 -10.56 1.21 0.47
CA ALA A 135 -11.63 0.88 1.40
C ALA A 135 -11.50 1.71 2.68
N SER A 136 -12.62 2.13 3.25
CA SER A 136 -12.62 2.79 4.57
C SER A 136 -12.83 1.74 5.66
N ILE A 137 -11.77 1.45 6.41
CA ILE A 137 -11.75 0.48 7.51
C ILE A 137 -11.59 1.25 8.81
N LYS A 138 -12.55 1.13 9.71
CA LYS A 138 -12.53 1.80 11.03
C LYS A 138 -12.07 0.87 12.15
N ARG A 139 -12.18 -0.43 11.93
CA ARG A 139 -11.78 -1.49 12.88
C ARG A 139 -11.30 -2.72 12.11
N ALA A 140 -10.28 -3.40 12.62
CA ALA A 140 -9.80 -4.65 12.03
C ALA A 140 -10.91 -5.71 11.93
N ALA A 141 -11.80 -5.79 12.93
CA ALA A 141 -12.93 -6.73 12.97
C ALA A 141 -13.99 -6.52 11.86
N GLN A 142 -13.93 -5.44 11.09
CA GLN A 142 -14.77 -5.27 9.89
C GLN A 142 -14.32 -6.12 8.70
N LEU A 143 -13.11 -6.68 8.80
CA LEU A 143 -12.53 -7.54 7.77
C LEU A 143 -12.53 -9.00 8.23
N SER A 144 -12.59 -9.89 7.26
CA SER A 144 -12.35 -11.31 7.45
C SER A 144 -11.20 -11.70 6.51
N ILE A 145 -10.03 -11.94 7.06
CA ILE A 145 -8.81 -12.23 6.30
C ILE A 145 -8.40 -13.68 6.54
N SER A 146 -8.12 -14.39 5.45
CA SER A 146 -7.50 -15.72 5.52
C SER A 146 -6.19 -15.74 4.74
N ILE A 147 -5.18 -16.44 5.24
CA ILE A 147 -3.93 -16.72 4.55
C ILE A 147 -3.82 -18.22 4.41
N ASN A 148 -3.72 -18.73 3.17
CA ASN A 148 -3.70 -20.15 2.87
C ASN A 148 -4.87 -20.92 3.53
N GLY A 149 -6.07 -20.32 3.57
CA GLY A 149 -7.26 -20.90 4.20
C GLY A 149 -7.33 -20.80 5.73
N VAL A 150 -6.31 -20.25 6.38
CA VAL A 150 -6.30 -20.05 7.83
C VAL A 150 -6.78 -18.65 8.16
N MET A 151 -7.88 -18.56 8.93
CA MET A 151 -8.44 -17.28 9.37
C MET A 151 -7.46 -16.56 10.30
N GLN A 152 -7.22 -15.29 10.02
CA GLN A 152 -6.35 -14.44 10.82
C GLN A 152 -7.14 -13.73 11.91
N GLN A 153 -6.52 -13.55 13.07
CA GLN A 153 -7.12 -12.85 14.21
C GLN A 153 -7.08 -11.34 14.01
N PRO A 154 -8.23 -10.62 14.10
CA PRO A 154 -8.23 -9.16 14.06
C PRO A 154 -7.82 -8.54 15.41
N TYR A 155 -7.04 -7.47 15.36
CA TYR A 155 -6.67 -6.62 16.49
C TYR A 155 -6.92 -5.16 16.17
N ASP A 156 -7.53 -4.40 17.07
CA ASP A 156 -7.68 -2.94 16.93
C ASP A 156 -6.37 -2.23 17.32
N SER A 157 -5.32 -2.45 16.54
CA SER A 157 -3.98 -1.91 16.77
C SER A 157 -3.24 -1.68 15.45
N ALA A 158 -2.47 -0.61 15.39
CA ALA A 158 -1.52 -0.36 14.29
C ALA A 158 -0.25 -1.22 14.38
N THR A 159 -0.03 -1.90 15.51
CA THR A 159 1.11 -2.78 15.76
C THR A 159 0.62 -4.10 16.36
N PRO A 160 -0.09 -4.94 15.60
CA PRO A 160 -0.60 -6.21 16.12
C PRO A 160 0.55 -7.13 16.47
N THR A 161 0.46 -7.82 17.61
CA THR A 161 1.44 -8.82 18.05
C THR A 161 1.19 -10.19 17.43
N ASN A 162 0.01 -10.38 16.84
CA ASN A 162 -0.42 -11.60 16.16
C ASN A 162 -1.53 -11.23 15.16
N GLY A 163 -1.72 -12.01 14.08
CA GLY A 163 -2.77 -11.79 13.12
C GLY A 163 -2.64 -10.47 12.35
N TYR A 164 -3.69 -9.67 12.33
CA TYR A 164 -3.68 -8.39 11.61
C TYR A 164 -4.41 -7.28 12.38
N GLY A 165 -4.03 -6.05 12.09
CA GLY A 165 -4.66 -4.83 12.59
C GLY A 165 -4.88 -3.81 11.47
N HIS A 166 -5.17 -2.56 11.84
CA HIS A 166 -5.23 -1.44 10.91
C HIS A 166 -4.52 -0.22 11.50
N ASP A 167 -3.88 0.57 10.64
CA ASP A 167 -3.14 1.77 11.02
C ASP A 167 -3.91 3.05 10.65
N SER A 168 -4.63 3.00 9.54
CA SER A 168 -5.45 4.09 9.02
C SER A 168 -6.61 3.52 8.22
N ASP A 169 -7.54 4.37 7.78
CA ASP A 169 -8.79 3.98 7.09
C ASP A 169 -8.64 2.97 5.94
N SER A 170 -7.47 2.80 5.38
CA SER A 170 -7.26 1.90 4.24
C SER A 170 -6.07 0.95 4.41
N THR A 171 -5.44 0.94 5.58
CA THR A 171 -4.21 0.18 5.81
C THR A 171 -4.44 -1.02 6.69
N ILE A 172 -4.15 -2.20 6.14
CA ILE A 172 -4.06 -3.44 6.90
C ILE A 172 -2.60 -3.62 7.32
N VAL A 173 -2.39 -3.96 8.58
CA VAL A 173 -1.06 -4.25 9.13
C VAL A 173 -1.04 -5.67 9.67
N PHE A 174 -0.12 -6.49 9.19
CA PHE A 174 0.12 -7.83 9.74
C PHE A 174 1.17 -7.78 10.84
N SER A 175 1.07 -8.70 11.79
CA SER A 175 2.14 -8.90 12.78
C SER A 175 3.43 -9.30 12.08
N THR A 176 4.58 -8.86 12.61
CA THR A 176 5.88 -9.44 12.25
C THR A 176 5.96 -10.87 12.79
N ALA A 177 6.49 -11.78 11.98
CA ALA A 177 6.74 -13.16 12.41
C ALA A 177 7.83 -13.22 13.47
#